data_52306044f158952168ad07914d0ffeba
#
_entry.id   52306044f158952168ad07914d0ffeba
#
_cell.length_a   1.000
_cell.length_b   1.000
_cell.length_c   1.000
_cell.angle_alpha   90.00
_cell.angle_beta   90.00
_cell.angle_gamma   90.00
#
_symmetry.space_group_name_H-M   'P 1'
#
loop_
_entity.id
_entity.type
_entity.pdbx_description
1 polymer ?
#
loop_
_entity_poly.entity_id
_entity_poly.type
_entity_poly.pdbx_seq_one_letter_code
_entity_poly.pdbx_strand_id
1 'polypeptide(L)'
;MTKLKNTLNFLFIRKAFCKRERRKIMIDKIQGKREREKRTVALMIRLYCRKKHGTKKNLCPECEALSQYAMQRSDKCPFMETKTFCSNCRVHCYKPEMREKIREVMRFSGPRMILHHPVMAVRHVIESKKEKKRLEKENEN
;
A
#
# COMPACT_ATOMS: atom_id res chain seq x y z
N MET A 1 1.95 -51.39 -18.93
CA MET A 1 2.07 -50.64 -17.66
C MET A 1 2.78 -49.29 -17.75
N THR A 2 3.25 -48.86 -18.90
CA THR A 2 3.99 -47.59 -19.14
C THR A 2 3.12 -46.35 -19.40
N LYS A 3 1.89 -46.48 -19.90
CA LYS A 3 1.01 -45.38 -20.25
C LYS A 3 0.41 -44.61 -19.02
N LEU A 4 0.18 -45.30 -17.88
CA LEU A 4 -0.37 -44.68 -16.68
C LEU A 4 0.63 -43.77 -15.96
N LYS A 5 1.93 -44.11 -16.00
CA LYS A 5 2.99 -43.30 -15.36
C LYS A 5 3.17 -41.95 -16.05
N ASN A 6 2.98 -41.86 -17.37
CA ASN A 6 3.12 -40.62 -18.13
C ASN A 6 1.98 -39.65 -17.88
N THR A 7 0.74 -40.11 -17.72
CA THR A 7 -0.42 -39.25 -17.41
C THR A 7 -0.35 -38.65 -16.02
N LEU A 8 0.08 -39.41 -15.03
CA LEU A 8 0.28 -38.90 -13.66
C LEU A 8 1.39 -37.82 -13.60
N ASN A 9 2.48 -38.05 -14.32
CA ASN A 9 3.60 -37.10 -14.38
C ASN A 9 3.18 -35.78 -15.08
N PHE A 10 2.37 -35.86 -16.14
CA PHE A 10 1.85 -34.71 -16.87
C PHE A 10 0.87 -33.86 -15.99
N LEU A 11 0.00 -34.51 -15.21
CA LEU A 11 -0.90 -33.86 -14.27
C LEU A 11 -0.15 -33.20 -13.12
N PHE A 12 0.92 -33.79 -12.64
CA PHE A 12 1.76 -33.22 -11.59
C PHE A 12 2.51 -31.96 -12.06
N ILE A 13 3.06 -32.02 -13.28
CA ILE A 13 3.73 -30.87 -13.92
C ILE A 13 2.75 -29.73 -14.16
N ARG A 14 1.54 -30.00 -14.64
CA ARG A 14 0.49 -28.97 -14.83
C ARG A 14 0.08 -28.32 -13.52
N LYS A 15 -0.10 -29.09 -12.44
CA LYS A 15 -0.43 -28.55 -11.10
C LYS A 15 0.71 -27.68 -10.54
N ALA A 16 1.95 -28.11 -10.70
CA ALA A 16 3.13 -27.36 -10.25
C ALA A 16 3.28 -26.06 -11.05
N PHE A 17 3.09 -26.09 -12.36
CA PHE A 17 3.12 -24.93 -13.25
C PHE A 17 2.01 -23.93 -12.89
N CYS A 18 0.78 -24.39 -12.71
CA CYS A 18 -0.36 -23.56 -12.31
C CYS A 18 -0.15 -22.90 -10.93
N LYS A 19 0.47 -23.62 -9.98
CA LYS A 19 0.80 -23.09 -8.65
C LYS A 19 1.89 -21.99 -8.73
N ARG A 20 2.88 -22.17 -9.60
CA ARG A 20 3.96 -21.20 -9.85
C ARG A 20 3.41 -19.91 -10.46
N GLU A 21 2.53 -20.04 -11.45
CA GLU A 21 1.90 -18.90 -12.15
C GLU A 21 1.01 -18.09 -11.20
N ARG A 22 0.16 -18.75 -10.39
CA ARG A 22 -0.65 -18.08 -9.37
C ARG A 22 0.20 -17.33 -8.36
N ARG A 23 1.33 -17.90 -7.93
CA ARG A 23 2.26 -17.23 -7.01
C ARG A 23 2.88 -15.99 -7.64
N LYS A 24 3.27 -16.04 -8.90
CA LYS A 24 3.80 -14.90 -9.64
C LYS A 24 2.78 -13.78 -9.74
N ILE A 25 1.55 -14.08 -10.14
CA ILE A 25 0.44 -13.10 -10.22
C ILE A 25 0.18 -12.45 -8.85
N MET A 26 0.25 -13.22 -7.78
CA MET A 26 0.08 -12.70 -6.41
C MET A 26 1.19 -11.72 -6.06
N ILE A 27 2.45 -12.07 -6.33
CA ILE A 27 3.61 -11.21 -6.08
C ILE A 27 3.49 -9.89 -6.85
N ASP A 28 3.12 -9.97 -8.14
CA ASP A 28 2.95 -8.79 -8.99
C ASP A 28 1.83 -7.86 -8.47
N LYS A 29 0.73 -8.42 -7.98
CA LYS A 29 -0.36 -7.66 -7.36
C LYS A 29 0.10 -6.94 -6.08
N ILE A 30 0.84 -7.62 -5.22
CA ILE A 30 1.38 -7.05 -3.97
C ILE A 30 2.36 -5.92 -4.30
N GLN A 31 3.25 -6.13 -5.26
CA GLN A 31 4.21 -5.13 -5.69
C GLN A 31 3.51 -3.90 -6.30
N GLY A 32 2.53 -4.13 -7.17
CA GLY A 32 1.72 -3.04 -7.74
C GLY A 32 0.95 -2.23 -6.68
N LYS A 33 0.48 -2.89 -5.61
CA LYS A 33 -0.15 -2.20 -4.46
C LYS A 33 0.88 -1.35 -3.71
N ARG A 34 2.08 -1.90 -3.46
CA ARG A 34 3.19 -1.21 -2.79
C ARG A 34 3.57 0.08 -3.52
N GLU A 35 3.75 0.00 -4.82
CA GLU A 35 4.11 1.15 -5.63
C GLU A 35 3.00 2.23 -5.66
N ARG A 36 1.73 1.83 -5.69
CA ARG A 36 0.62 2.79 -5.57
C ARG A 36 0.61 3.51 -4.22
N GLU A 37 0.82 2.79 -3.11
CA GLU A 37 0.93 3.40 -1.78
C GLU A 37 2.08 4.40 -1.71
N LYS A 38 3.27 4.00 -2.14
CA LYS A 38 4.44 4.88 -2.19
C LYS A 38 4.17 6.16 -2.98
N ARG A 39 3.60 6.02 -4.17
CA ARG A 39 3.24 7.17 -5.02
C ARG A 39 2.27 8.10 -4.32
N THR A 40 1.24 7.56 -3.67
CA THR A 40 0.23 8.36 -2.95
C THR A 40 0.88 9.13 -1.81
N VAL A 41 1.69 8.48 -0.97
CA VAL A 41 2.38 9.11 0.15
C VAL A 41 3.34 10.20 -0.34
N ALA A 42 4.11 9.93 -1.40
CA ALA A 42 5.03 10.90 -1.99
C ALA A 42 4.30 12.16 -2.51
N LEU A 43 3.15 11.99 -3.17
CA LEU A 43 2.31 13.10 -3.64
C LEU A 43 1.77 13.93 -2.47
N MET A 44 1.33 13.29 -1.39
CA MET A 44 0.82 13.98 -0.19
C MET A 44 1.94 14.79 0.49
N ILE A 45 3.12 14.22 0.67
CA ILE A 45 4.28 14.90 1.26
C ILE A 45 4.69 16.09 0.37
N ARG A 46 4.72 15.93 -0.95
CA ARG A 46 5.05 17.00 -1.88
C ARG A 46 4.02 18.14 -1.82
N LEU A 47 2.73 17.82 -1.76
CA LEU A 47 1.66 18.82 -1.63
C LEU A 47 1.78 19.58 -0.32
N TYR A 48 2.02 18.88 0.78
CA TYR A 48 2.24 19.46 2.10
C TYR A 48 3.44 20.41 2.08
N CYS A 49 4.60 19.92 1.64
CA CYS A 49 5.84 20.67 1.61
C CYS A 49 5.70 21.96 0.77
N ARG A 50 5.07 21.86 -0.40
CA ARG A 50 4.85 23.02 -1.27
C ARG A 50 3.93 24.07 -0.64
N LYS A 51 2.90 23.64 0.08
CA LYS A 51 1.89 24.57 0.64
C LYS A 51 2.29 25.12 2.02
N LYS A 52 2.97 24.32 2.84
CA LYS A 52 3.36 24.71 4.20
C LYS A 52 4.77 25.29 4.29
N HIS A 53 5.71 24.74 3.51
CA HIS A 53 7.11 25.17 3.54
C HIS A 53 7.50 26.02 2.32
N GLY A 54 6.57 26.33 1.42
CA GLY A 54 6.80 27.22 0.27
C GLY A 54 7.77 26.69 -0.80
N THR A 55 8.10 25.40 -0.78
CA THR A 55 9.03 24.81 -1.74
C THR A 55 8.41 24.69 -3.13
N LYS A 56 9.18 25.01 -4.18
CA LYS A 56 8.66 25.00 -5.57
C LYS A 56 8.95 23.67 -6.28
N LYS A 57 10.18 23.20 -6.27
CA LYS A 57 10.63 22.00 -7.02
C LYS A 57 10.98 20.83 -6.14
N ASN A 58 11.83 21.02 -5.14
CA ASN A 58 12.34 19.98 -4.27
C ASN A 58 11.64 19.99 -2.91
N LEU A 59 11.70 18.89 -2.20
CA LEU A 59 11.27 18.83 -0.81
C LEU A 59 12.27 19.57 0.07
N CYS A 60 11.80 20.15 1.18
CA CYS A 60 12.70 20.62 2.23
C CYS A 60 13.35 19.40 2.92
N PRO A 61 14.50 19.58 3.61
CA PRO A 61 15.23 18.46 4.22
C PRO A 61 14.38 17.59 5.16
N GLU A 62 13.49 18.20 5.89
CA GLU A 62 12.59 17.50 6.82
C GLU A 62 11.55 16.62 6.08
N CYS A 63 10.92 17.16 5.03
CA CYS A 63 9.98 16.42 4.20
C CYS A 63 10.67 15.33 3.37
N GLU A 64 11.90 15.56 2.95
CA GLU A 64 12.71 14.55 2.26
C GLU A 64 13.03 13.38 3.19
N ALA A 65 13.48 13.66 4.41
CA ALA A 65 13.74 12.62 5.42
C ALA A 65 12.48 11.81 5.74
N LEU A 66 11.31 12.48 5.86
CA LEU A 66 10.03 11.82 6.07
C LEU A 66 9.65 10.93 4.88
N SER A 67 9.87 11.42 3.65
CA SER A 67 9.58 10.68 2.42
C SER A 67 10.43 9.42 2.32
N GLN A 68 11.73 9.54 2.50
CA GLN A 68 12.66 8.39 2.49
C GLN A 68 12.28 7.36 3.56
N TYR A 69 11.99 7.82 4.78
CA TYR A 69 11.54 6.94 5.85
C TYR A 69 10.25 6.20 5.50
N ALA A 70 9.25 6.90 4.95
CA ALA A 70 7.98 6.30 4.54
C ALA A 70 8.17 5.24 3.44
N MET A 71 9.05 5.51 2.45
CA MET A 71 9.38 4.55 1.39
C MET A 71 10.00 3.28 1.97
N GLN A 72 11.00 3.41 2.86
CA GLN A 72 11.65 2.27 3.51
C GLN A 72 10.65 1.42 4.31
N ARG A 73 9.70 2.06 5.02
CA ARG A 73 8.67 1.34 5.78
C ARG A 73 7.70 0.60 4.87
N SER A 74 7.35 1.20 3.74
CA SER A 74 6.52 0.54 2.72
C SER A 74 7.23 -0.66 2.12
N ASP A 75 8.52 -0.56 1.81
CA ASP A 75 9.32 -1.66 1.23
C ASP A 75 9.42 -2.86 2.18
N LYS A 76 9.60 -2.60 3.45
CA LYS A 76 9.75 -3.64 4.49
C LYS A 76 8.40 -4.09 5.10
N CYS A 77 7.25 -3.63 4.58
CA CYS A 77 5.96 -3.95 5.15
C CYS A 77 5.56 -5.41 4.88
N PRO A 78 5.43 -6.27 5.92
CA PRO A 78 5.01 -7.65 5.75
C PRO A 78 3.49 -7.78 5.54
N PHE A 79 2.71 -6.75 5.88
CA PHE A 79 1.25 -6.75 5.81
C PHE A 79 0.70 -6.18 4.49
N MET A 80 1.53 -6.05 3.46
CA MET A 80 1.12 -5.42 2.19
C MET A 80 -0.03 -6.18 1.51
N GLU A 81 -0.10 -7.48 1.70
CA GLU A 81 -1.16 -8.32 1.16
C GLU A 81 -2.49 -8.09 1.89
N THR A 82 -2.45 -8.09 3.22
CA THR A 82 -3.65 -8.13 4.08
C THR A 82 -4.17 -6.76 4.48
N LYS A 83 -3.29 -5.76 4.67
CA LYS A 83 -3.71 -4.41 5.06
C LYS A 83 -4.39 -3.69 3.89
N THR A 84 -5.35 -2.84 4.20
CA THR A 84 -5.94 -1.91 3.22
C THR A 84 -5.15 -0.62 3.17
N PHE A 85 -4.92 0.01 4.33
CA PHE A 85 -4.14 1.24 4.49
C PHE A 85 -3.31 1.20 5.76
N CYS A 86 -2.23 1.99 5.79
CA CYS A 86 -1.38 2.13 6.98
C CYS A 86 -2.15 2.70 8.17
N SER A 87 -3.15 3.56 7.95
CA SER A 87 -4.00 4.10 9.02
C SER A 87 -4.81 3.06 9.76
N ASN A 88 -5.21 1.98 9.07
CA ASN A 88 -6.02 0.89 9.60
C ASN A 88 -5.18 -0.32 10.03
N CYS A 89 -3.85 -0.22 9.92
CA CYS A 89 -2.95 -1.30 10.30
C CYS A 89 -2.86 -1.39 11.82
N ARG A 90 -3.07 -2.60 12.37
CA ARG A 90 -2.94 -2.86 13.81
C ARG A 90 -1.50 -2.68 14.32
N VAL A 91 -0.52 -2.87 13.44
CA VAL A 91 0.90 -2.73 13.75
C VAL A 91 1.40 -1.36 13.31
N HIS A 92 1.80 -0.55 14.28
CA HIS A 92 2.37 0.77 14.04
C HIS A 92 3.86 0.64 13.74
N CYS A 93 4.20 0.55 12.44
CA CYS A 93 5.59 0.37 12.00
C CYS A 93 6.43 1.66 11.98
N TYR A 94 5.83 2.83 12.16
CA TYR A 94 6.52 4.12 12.25
C TYR A 94 6.93 4.42 13.69
N LYS A 95 8.12 5.02 13.86
CA LYS A 95 8.51 5.63 15.13
C LYS A 95 7.52 6.73 15.53
N PRO A 96 7.30 6.99 16.82
CA PRO A 96 6.31 7.98 17.28
C PRO A 96 6.41 9.34 16.58
N GLU A 97 7.60 9.92 16.51
CA GLU A 97 7.86 11.21 15.86
C GLU A 97 7.49 11.21 14.37
N MET A 98 7.95 10.22 13.62
CA MET A 98 7.65 10.10 12.20
C MET A 98 6.18 9.79 11.93
N ARG A 99 5.52 9.11 12.88
CA ARG A 99 4.10 8.84 12.85
C ARG A 99 3.28 10.12 12.97
N GLU A 100 3.63 11.02 13.89
CA GLU A 100 2.92 12.29 14.02
C GLU A 100 3.15 13.18 12.79
N LYS A 101 4.36 13.27 12.29
CA LYS A 101 4.67 14.02 11.05
C LYS A 101 3.86 13.51 9.85
N ILE A 102 3.81 12.20 9.61
CA ILE A 102 3.04 11.66 8.49
C ILE A 102 1.53 11.84 8.70
N ARG A 103 1.03 11.80 9.93
CA ARG A 103 -0.38 12.10 10.23
C ARG A 103 -0.74 13.53 9.92
N GLU A 104 0.11 14.48 10.27
CA GLU A 104 -0.06 15.89 9.94
C GLU A 104 -0.13 16.10 8.42
N VAL A 105 0.82 15.49 7.69
CA VAL A 105 0.81 15.49 6.23
C VAL A 105 -0.50 14.94 5.68
N MET A 106 -0.97 13.82 6.19
CA MET A 106 -2.20 13.18 5.73
C MET A 106 -3.44 14.02 6.03
N ARG A 107 -3.55 14.60 7.23
CA ARG A 107 -4.66 15.50 7.60
C ARG A 107 -4.72 16.74 6.72
N PHE A 108 -3.57 17.31 6.41
CA PHE A 108 -3.48 18.49 5.55
C PHE A 108 -3.73 18.16 4.08
N SER A 109 -3.08 17.14 3.57
CA SER A 109 -3.08 16.80 2.14
C SER A 109 -4.30 16.00 1.72
N GLY A 110 -4.86 15.16 2.60
CA GLY A 110 -5.99 14.27 2.28
C GLY A 110 -7.16 14.98 1.63
N PRO A 111 -7.78 15.99 2.25
CA PRO A 111 -8.88 16.74 1.63
C PRO A 111 -8.49 17.44 0.32
N ARG A 112 -7.25 17.92 0.23
CA ARG A 112 -6.73 18.61 -0.95
C ARG A 112 -6.44 17.67 -2.13
N MET A 113 -6.19 16.39 -1.86
CA MET A 113 -6.04 15.38 -2.90
C MET A 113 -7.32 15.19 -3.72
N ILE A 114 -8.50 15.50 -3.17
CA ILE A 114 -9.76 15.46 -3.93
C ILE A 114 -9.71 16.44 -5.12
N LEU A 115 -9.10 17.60 -4.94
CA LEU A 115 -8.97 18.60 -5.99
C LEU A 115 -7.86 18.28 -7.01
N HIS A 116 -6.77 17.68 -6.54
CA HIS A 116 -5.59 17.39 -7.39
C HIS A 116 -5.64 16.01 -8.05
N HIS A 117 -6.22 15.03 -7.37
CA HIS A 117 -6.30 13.64 -7.81
C HIS A 117 -7.64 13.00 -7.41
N PRO A 118 -8.78 13.46 -8.01
CA PRO A 118 -10.12 13.08 -7.56
C PRO A 118 -10.36 11.56 -7.62
N VAL A 119 -9.91 10.89 -8.66
CA VAL A 119 -10.08 9.42 -8.82
C VAL A 119 -9.38 8.66 -7.69
N MET A 120 -8.15 9.05 -7.33
CA MET A 120 -7.43 8.43 -6.21
C MET A 120 -8.13 8.66 -4.87
N ALA A 121 -8.61 9.89 -4.65
CA ALA A 121 -9.29 10.26 -3.42
C ALA A 121 -10.62 9.52 -3.25
N VAL A 122 -11.45 9.45 -4.28
CA VAL A 122 -12.72 8.71 -4.26
C VAL A 122 -12.48 7.22 -4.03
N ARG A 123 -11.53 6.62 -4.74
CA ARG A 123 -11.15 5.22 -4.53
C ARG A 123 -10.70 4.95 -3.09
N HIS A 124 -9.88 5.83 -2.54
CA HIS A 124 -9.42 5.73 -1.15
C HIS A 124 -10.59 5.75 -0.15
N VAL A 125 -11.56 6.65 -0.33
CA VAL A 125 -12.76 6.73 0.54
C VAL A 125 -13.60 5.46 0.44
N ILE A 126 -13.82 4.95 -0.77
CA ILE A 126 -14.60 3.72 -0.99
C ILE A 126 -13.93 2.52 -0.31
N GLU A 127 -12.62 2.35 -0.53
CA GLU A 127 -11.85 1.24 0.05
C GLU A 127 -11.78 1.34 1.59
N SER A 128 -11.64 2.56 2.14
CA SER A 128 -11.65 2.80 3.59
C SER A 128 -13.00 2.44 4.22
N LYS A 129 -14.11 2.81 3.59
CA LYS A 129 -15.46 2.46 4.07
C LYS A 129 -15.71 0.94 4.03
N LYS A 130 -15.27 0.26 2.96
CA LYS A 130 -15.37 -1.20 2.85
C LYS A 130 -14.60 -1.90 3.95
N GLU A 131 -13.38 -1.44 4.22
CA GLU A 131 -12.54 -2.02 5.25
C GLU A 131 -13.10 -1.81 6.65
N LYS A 132 -13.61 -0.60 6.93
CA LYS A 132 -14.26 -0.33 8.22
C LYS A 132 -15.41 -1.29 8.48
N LYS A 133 -16.28 -1.48 7.49
CA LYS A 133 -17.40 -2.45 7.57
C LYS A 133 -16.92 -3.89 7.77
N ARG A 134 -15.79 -4.27 7.17
CA ARG A 134 -15.21 -5.61 7.35
C ARG A 134 -14.73 -5.81 8.79
N LEU A 135 -13.99 -4.84 9.31
CA LEU A 135 -13.47 -4.89 10.68
C LEU A 135 -14.57 -4.87 11.75
N GLU A 136 -15.67 -4.13 11.51
CA GLU A 136 -16.84 -4.14 12.38
C GLU A 136 -17.47 -5.53 12.44
N LYS A 137 -17.65 -6.20 11.31
CA LYS A 137 -18.19 -7.58 11.24
C LYS A 137 -17.28 -8.62 11.90
N GLU A 138 -15.95 -8.46 11.79
CA GLU A 138 -14.98 -9.35 12.45
C GLU A 138 -14.98 -9.20 13.98
N ASN A 139 -15.36 -8.04 14.50
CA ASN A 139 -15.44 -7.79 15.94
C ASN A 139 -16.78 -8.22 16.56
N GLU A 140 -17.82 -8.47 15.76
CA GLU A 140 -19.15 -8.94 16.20
C GLU A 140 -19.24 -10.47 16.29
N ASN A 141 -18.26 -11.21 15.77
CA ASN A 141 -18.17 -12.68 15.83
C ASN A 141 -17.10 -13.13 16.84
#